data_9b34bd36858f8110cca3429a83c8aefe
#
_entry.id   9b34bd36858f8110cca3429a83c8aefe
#
_cell.length_a   1.000
_cell.length_b   1.000
_cell.length_c   1.000
_cell.angle_alpha   90.00
_cell.angle_beta   90.00
_cell.angle_gamma   90.00
#
_symmetry.space_group_name_H-M   'P 1'
#
loop_
_entity.id
_entity.type
_entity.pdbx_description
1 polymer ?
#
loop_
_entity_poly.entity_id
_entity_poly.type
_entity_poly.pdbx_seq_one_letter_code
_entity_poly.pdbx_strand_id
1 'polypeptide(L)'
;MSDPKRVLVMGGTQFNGLALVHELARCGHEVTILNRGVTEAPLPAGINRLTADRSDHDAVREVLGGLEFDVVQDMTAYHPEDVALMVEILDGRVGHYVFASSTVIYAAADLLPIGEDHPVERGDDQIEYGMHKLLCEDLLVEAHAERGFPATTVAFAMVYGPRNIIPDREQRMFARLEAGRPVLVPGDGTTVGQVGHVEDQARALEAVMGIPASFGRRYNLTGRGYFTDLGYVRTTAEVLGVEPDIRFIPAAFMEDLWDGRIEFESGGQSRPNIDIRTSEKAARRQAAIRHRFRFTSVIPRLAPNIHRWNRNVVFSID
;
A
#
# COMPACT_ATOMS: atom_id res chain seq x y z
N MET A 1 -16.58 2.10 18.65
CA MET A 1 -16.65 2.30 17.19
C MET A 1 -16.61 3.79 16.97
N SER A 2 -15.84 4.28 16.01
CA SER A 2 -15.89 5.69 15.59
C SER A 2 -17.29 6.01 15.04
N ASP A 3 -17.70 7.27 15.12
CA ASP A 3 -18.95 7.68 14.48
C ASP A 3 -18.88 7.43 12.98
N PRO A 4 -19.99 6.99 12.34
CA PRO A 4 -20.06 6.81 10.90
C PRO A 4 -19.65 8.08 10.16
N LYS A 5 -18.81 7.92 9.11
CA LYS A 5 -18.31 9.01 8.28
C LYS A 5 -18.68 8.78 6.82
N ARG A 6 -18.86 9.85 6.06
CA ARG A 6 -18.94 9.83 4.60
C ARG A 6 -17.53 9.78 4.05
N VAL A 7 -17.13 8.64 3.48
CA VAL A 7 -15.77 8.39 3.02
C VAL A 7 -15.73 8.20 1.50
N LEU A 8 -14.97 9.03 0.80
CA LEU A 8 -14.61 8.79 -0.60
C LEU A 8 -13.31 8.00 -0.67
N VAL A 9 -13.30 6.93 -1.45
CA VAL A 9 -12.08 6.19 -1.80
C VAL A 9 -11.81 6.37 -3.30
N MET A 10 -10.73 7.07 -3.63
CA MET A 10 -10.24 7.14 -5.01
C MET A 10 -9.59 5.80 -5.36
N GLY A 11 -10.24 5.02 -6.25
CA GLY A 11 -9.91 3.62 -6.52
C GLY A 11 -10.91 2.65 -5.89
N GLY A 12 -10.48 1.74 -5.02
CA GLY A 12 -11.36 0.88 -4.21
C GLY A 12 -11.74 -0.47 -4.81
N THR A 13 -11.32 -0.81 -6.03
CA THR A 13 -11.69 -2.07 -6.68
C THR A 13 -10.57 -3.10 -6.77
N GLN A 14 -9.35 -2.73 -6.37
CA GLN A 14 -8.20 -3.63 -6.42
C GLN A 14 -7.37 -3.52 -5.14
N PHE A 15 -6.75 -4.62 -4.76
CA PHE A 15 -5.75 -4.79 -3.71
C PHE A 15 -5.96 -3.89 -2.47
N ASN A 16 -5.07 -2.90 -2.24
CA ASN A 16 -5.14 -2.01 -1.07
C ASN A 16 -6.45 -1.24 -0.97
N GLY A 17 -6.91 -0.69 -2.10
CA GLY A 17 -8.16 0.05 -2.14
C GLY A 17 -9.37 -0.84 -1.83
N LEU A 18 -9.38 -2.07 -2.34
CA LEU A 18 -10.46 -3.02 -2.06
C LEU A 18 -10.48 -3.46 -0.60
N ALA A 19 -9.30 -3.75 -0.02
CA ALA A 19 -9.19 -4.08 1.40
C ALA A 19 -9.67 -2.92 2.29
N LEU A 20 -9.33 -1.69 1.91
CA LEU A 20 -9.81 -0.49 2.60
C LEU A 20 -11.33 -0.35 2.54
N VAL A 21 -11.94 -0.54 1.37
CA VAL A 21 -13.41 -0.48 1.21
C VAL A 21 -14.09 -1.51 2.11
N HIS A 22 -13.58 -2.74 2.18
CA HIS A 22 -14.11 -3.76 3.07
C HIS A 22 -13.98 -3.36 4.55
N GLU A 23 -12.86 -2.80 4.97
CA GLU A 23 -12.66 -2.37 6.35
C GLU A 23 -13.56 -1.20 6.74
N LEU A 24 -13.68 -0.19 5.86
CA LEU A 24 -14.56 0.97 6.07
C LEU A 24 -16.03 0.54 6.20
N ALA A 25 -16.50 -0.34 5.31
CA ALA A 25 -17.85 -0.88 5.39
C ALA A 25 -18.08 -1.70 6.67
N ARG A 26 -17.09 -2.51 7.08
CA ARG A 26 -17.14 -3.27 8.35
C ARG A 26 -17.23 -2.35 9.57
N CYS A 27 -16.60 -1.18 9.52
CA CYS A 27 -16.66 -0.16 10.57
C CYS A 27 -17.95 0.66 10.55
N GLY A 28 -18.82 0.48 9.54
CA GLY A 28 -20.12 1.14 9.43
C GLY A 28 -20.08 2.53 8.79
N HIS A 29 -18.99 2.87 8.05
CA HIS A 29 -18.91 4.11 7.31
C HIS A 29 -19.78 4.09 6.05
N GLU A 30 -20.25 5.25 5.60
CA GLU A 30 -20.87 5.45 4.29
C GLU A 30 -19.76 5.60 3.25
N VAL A 31 -19.57 4.58 2.43
CA VAL A 31 -18.44 4.52 1.51
C VAL A 31 -18.90 4.80 0.07
N THR A 32 -18.23 5.76 -0.54
CA THR A 32 -18.31 6.05 -1.96
C THR A 32 -16.96 5.73 -2.59
N ILE A 33 -16.94 5.01 -3.72
CA ILE A 33 -15.72 4.81 -4.51
C ILE A 33 -15.81 5.60 -5.81
N LEU A 34 -14.67 6.14 -6.26
CA LEU A 34 -14.52 6.72 -7.59
C LEU A 34 -13.46 5.94 -8.37
N ASN A 35 -13.83 5.42 -9.52
CA ASN A 35 -12.96 4.69 -10.44
C ASN A 35 -13.54 4.66 -11.85
N ARG A 36 -12.81 4.07 -12.81
CA ARG A 36 -13.21 3.99 -14.21
C ARG A 36 -14.40 3.04 -14.51
N GLY A 37 -14.89 2.29 -13.53
CA GLY A 37 -15.98 1.33 -13.73
C GLY A 37 -15.59 0.04 -14.48
N VAL A 38 -14.33 -0.15 -14.85
CA VAL A 38 -13.87 -1.25 -15.71
C VAL A 38 -13.62 -2.55 -14.93
N THR A 39 -13.17 -2.43 -13.67
CA THR A 39 -12.80 -3.59 -12.86
C THR A 39 -13.97 -4.07 -12.03
N GLU A 40 -14.40 -5.31 -12.24
CA GLU A 40 -15.32 -5.99 -11.33
C GLU A 40 -14.59 -6.35 -10.03
N ALA A 41 -15.23 -6.08 -8.91
CA ALA A 41 -14.71 -6.40 -7.59
C ALA A 41 -15.84 -6.86 -6.66
N PRO A 42 -15.56 -7.80 -5.75
CA PRO A 42 -16.52 -8.24 -4.74
C PRO A 42 -16.65 -7.18 -3.64
N LEU A 43 -17.35 -6.10 -3.94
CA LEU A 43 -17.59 -5.02 -3.00
C LEU A 43 -18.66 -5.40 -1.97
N PRO A 44 -18.57 -4.89 -0.73
CA PRO A 44 -19.65 -4.99 0.24
C PRO A 44 -20.95 -4.37 -0.29
N ALA A 45 -22.08 -4.79 0.26
CA ALA A 45 -23.36 -4.15 -0.04
C ALA A 45 -23.37 -2.69 0.45
N GLY A 46 -24.08 -1.82 -0.26
CA GLY A 46 -24.26 -0.43 0.13
C GLY A 46 -23.13 0.52 -0.26
N ILE A 47 -22.15 0.07 -1.05
CA ILE A 47 -21.09 0.95 -1.56
C ILE A 47 -21.65 1.81 -2.72
N ASN A 48 -21.56 3.12 -2.56
CA ASN A 48 -21.86 4.09 -3.61
C ASN A 48 -20.74 4.10 -4.66
N ARG A 49 -21.10 4.28 -5.93
CA ARG A 49 -20.13 4.31 -7.04
C ARG A 49 -20.27 5.59 -7.85
N LEU A 50 -19.14 6.27 -8.01
CA LEU A 50 -18.94 7.34 -8.98
C LEU A 50 -17.99 6.82 -10.06
N THR A 51 -18.23 7.21 -11.30
CA THR A 51 -17.44 6.75 -12.44
C THR A 51 -16.77 7.92 -13.13
N ALA A 52 -15.45 7.96 -13.11
CA ALA A 52 -14.62 8.84 -13.90
C ALA A 52 -13.22 8.22 -14.07
N ASP A 53 -12.52 8.54 -15.16
CA ASP A 53 -11.09 8.28 -15.26
C ASP A 53 -10.37 9.39 -14.51
N ARG A 54 -9.47 9.00 -13.61
CA ARG A 54 -8.71 9.97 -12.82
C ARG A 54 -7.87 10.92 -13.67
N SER A 55 -7.37 10.45 -14.82
CA SER A 55 -6.60 11.25 -15.76
C SER A 55 -7.46 12.27 -16.55
N ASP A 56 -8.77 12.10 -16.55
CA ASP A 56 -9.71 13.07 -17.08
C ASP A 56 -10.18 14.02 -15.97
N HIS A 57 -9.39 15.10 -15.78
CA HIS A 57 -9.60 16.05 -14.71
C HIS A 57 -10.96 16.76 -14.80
N ASP A 58 -11.47 16.98 -16.01
CA ASP A 58 -12.78 17.63 -16.19
C ASP A 58 -13.93 16.68 -15.77
N ALA A 59 -13.82 15.39 -16.11
CA ALA A 59 -14.77 14.39 -15.63
C ALA A 59 -14.72 14.24 -14.11
N VAL A 60 -13.54 14.30 -13.50
CA VAL A 60 -13.41 14.26 -12.03
C VAL A 60 -14.05 15.51 -11.40
N ARG A 61 -13.84 16.72 -11.95
CA ARG A 61 -14.50 17.95 -11.48
C ARG A 61 -16.00 17.85 -11.56
N GLU A 62 -16.54 17.36 -12.67
CA GLU A 62 -17.97 17.20 -12.88
C GLU A 62 -18.58 16.24 -11.85
N VAL A 63 -17.96 15.08 -11.63
CA VAL A 63 -18.49 14.02 -10.77
C VAL A 63 -18.36 14.38 -9.28
N LEU A 64 -17.29 15.05 -8.86
CA LEU A 64 -17.05 15.45 -7.46
C LEU A 64 -17.54 16.86 -7.13
N GLY A 65 -17.89 17.66 -8.13
CA GLY A 65 -18.27 19.06 -7.96
C GLY A 65 -19.45 19.21 -7.01
N GLY A 66 -19.27 19.97 -5.92
CA GLY A 66 -20.30 20.24 -4.94
C GLY A 66 -20.52 19.12 -3.88
N LEU A 67 -19.84 17.98 -4.00
CA LEU A 67 -19.89 16.93 -2.98
C LEU A 67 -18.99 17.29 -1.80
N GLU A 68 -19.38 16.83 -0.62
CA GLU A 68 -18.65 16.98 0.63
C GLU A 68 -18.42 15.62 1.25
N PHE A 69 -17.22 15.42 1.78
CA PHE A 69 -16.83 14.19 2.46
C PHE A 69 -16.21 14.48 3.82
N ASP A 70 -16.50 13.63 4.79
CA ASP A 70 -15.80 13.72 6.07
C ASP A 70 -14.34 13.27 5.91
N VAL A 71 -14.09 12.28 5.03
CA VAL A 71 -12.75 11.80 4.71
C VAL A 71 -12.65 11.44 3.22
N VAL A 72 -11.49 11.75 2.63
CA VAL A 72 -11.09 11.23 1.32
C VAL A 72 -9.84 10.38 1.49
N GLN A 73 -9.87 9.15 1.02
CA GLN A 73 -8.75 8.20 0.98
C GLN A 73 -8.25 8.10 -0.47
N ASP A 74 -7.14 8.76 -0.77
CA ASP A 74 -6.60 8.77 -2.14
C ASP A 74 -5.55 7.69 -2.34
N MET A 75 -6.00 6.57 -2.91
CA MET A 75 -5.18 5.39 -3.17
C MET A 75 -4.57 5.38 -4.57
N THR A 76 -4.92 6.34 -5.44
CA THR A 76 -4.60 6.29 -6.87
C THR A 76 -3.96 7.55 -7.46
N ALA A 77 -3.57 8.54 -6.65
CA ALA A 77 -2.80 9.67 -7.14
C ALA A 77 -1.34 9.25 -7.39
N TYR A 78 -0.93 9.28 -8.64
CA TYR A 78 0.41 8.96 -9.09
C TYR A 78 1.18 10.18 -9.60
N HIS A 79 0.48 11.25 -9.97
CA HIS A 79 1.04 12.48 -10.50
C HIS A 79 0.67 13.69 -9.64
N PRO A 80 1.53 14.71 -9.54
CA PRO A 80 1.23 15.88 -8.73
C PRO A 80 -0.03 16.63 -9.18
N GLU A 81 -0.36 16.60 -10.49
CA GLU A 81 -1.57 17.19 -11.05
C GLU A 81 -2.84 16.55 -10.49
N ASP A 82 -2.79 15.26 -10.21
CA ASP A 82 -3.90 14.53 -9.58
C ASP A 82 -4.20 15.08 -8.19
N VAL A 83 -3.15 15.35 -7.40
CA VAL A 83 -3.28 15.89 -6.04
C VAL A 83 -3.70 17.36 -6.09
N ALA A 84 -3.11 18.14 -6.98
CA ALA A 84 -3.47 19.55 -7.17
C ALA A 84 -4.97 19.71 -7.47
N LEU A 85 -5.51 18.88 -8.35
CA LEU A 85 -6.94 18.82 -8.65
C LEU A 85 -7.77 18.48 -7.41
N MET A 86 -7.37 17.50 -6.63
CA MET A 86 -8.14 17.11 -5.43
C MET A 86 -8.11 18.21 -4.37
N VAL A 87 -6.97 18.89 -4.19
CA VAL A 87 -6.87 20.05 -3.30
C VAL A 87 -7.80 21.19 -3.76
N GLU A 88 -7.84 21.49 -5.07
CA GLU A 88 -8.73 22.49 -5.66
C GLU A 88 -10.22 22.17 -5.40
N ILE A 89 -10.64 20.94 -5.69
CA ILE A 89 -12.05 20.53 -5.59
C ILE A 89 -12.51 20.44 -4.13
N LEU A 90 -11.62 19.97 -3.23
CA LEU A 90 -12.00 19.59 -1.87
C LEU A 90 -11.71 20.69 -0.84
N ASP A 91 -11.09 21.80 -1.20
CA ASP A 91 -10.82 22.89 -0.28
C ASP A 91 -12.12 23.40 0.37
N GLY A 92 -12.16 23.36 1.70
CA GLY A 92 -13.37 23.66 2.48
C GLY A 92 -14.49 22.62 2.40
N ARG A 93 -14.31 21.47 1.70
CA ARG A 93 -15.31 20.43 1.48
C ARG A 93 -14.89 19.04 1.99
N VAL A 94 -13.71 18.93 2.55
CA VAL A 94 -13.22 17.68 3.16
C VAL A 94 -12.79 17.92 4.61
N GLY A 95 -13.15 17.00 5.48
CA GLY A 95 -12.68 17.03 6.86
C GLY A 95 -11.28 16.43 7.05
N HIS A 96 -10.89 15.49 6.18
CA HIS A 96 -9.56 14.88 6.18
C HIS A 96 -9.23 14.25 4.82
N TYR A 97 -8.10 14.60 4.24
CA TYR A 97 -7.55 14.00 3.02
C TYR A 97 -6.37 13.10 3.37
N VAL A 98 -6.48 11.80 3.12
CA VAL A 98 -5.41 10.83 3.38
C VAL A 98 -4.81 10.38 2.05
N PHE A 99 -3.54 10.68 1.84
CA PHE A 99 -2.81 10.39 0.62
C PHE A 99 -1.94 9.13 0.77
N ALA A 100 -2.11 8.18 -0.15
CA ALA A 100 -1.25 7.00 -0.24
C ALA A 100 0.06 7.32 -0.97
N SER A 101 1.13 7.53 -0.19
CA SER A 101 2.49 7.65 -0.67
C SER A 101 3.24 6.32 -0.61
N SER A 102 4.56 6.32 -0.68
CA SER A 102 5.40 5.13 -0.68
C SER A 102 6.74 5.38 0.01
N THR A 103 7.29 4.39 0.70
CA THR A 103 8.63 4.47 1.30
C THR A 103 9.78 4.51 0.30
N VAL A 104 9.52 4.34 -1.01
CA VAL A 104 10.54 4.52 -2.07
C VAL A 104 11.05 5.97 -2.17
N ILE A 105 10.38 6.91 -1.50
CA ILE A 105 10.78 8.32 -1.46
C ILE A 105 12.07 8.56 -0.67
N TYR A 106 12.45 7.65 0.23
CA TYR A 106 13.58 7.84 1.12
C TYR A 106 14.91 7.60 0.42
N ALA A 107 15.91 8.37 0.80
CA ALA A 107 17.29 8.10 0.45
C ALA A 107 17.78 6.80 1.09
N ALA A 108 18.86 6.23 0.52
CA ALA A 108 19.50 5.06 1.10
C ALA A 108 19.94 5.32 2.56
N ALA A 109 19.81 4.31 3.40
CA ALA A 109 20.13 4.39 4.82
C ALA A 109 21.06 3.26 5.24
N ASP A 110 22.09 3.61 6.02
CA ASP A 110 22.99 2.64 6.65
C ASP A 110 22.40 2.07 7.95
N LEU A 111 21.41 2.76 8.52
CA LEU A 111 20.76 2.40 9.78
C LEU A 111 19.27 2.18 9.59
N LEU A 112 18.76 1.16 10.26
CA LEU A 112 17.33 0.82 10.31
C LEU A 112 16.84 0.84 11.77
N PRO A 113 15.56 1.16 12.02
CA PRO A 113 14.51 1.52 11.05
C PRO A 113 14.67 2.96 10.50
N ILE A 114 14.10 3.20 9.31
CA ILE A 114 13.97 4.54 8.73
C ILE A 114 12.73 5.21 9.36
N GLY A 115 12.95 6.35 10.03
CA GLY A 115 11.87 7.22 10.55
C GLY A 115 11.29 8.14 9.47
N GLU A 116 10.21 8.84 9.80
CA GLU A 116 9.53 9.76 8.89
C GLU A 116 10.32 11.04 8.60
N ASP A 117 11.32 11.34 9.42
CA ASP A 117 12.26 12.45 9.30
C ASP A 117 13.53 12.09 8.49
N HIS A 118 13.67 10.82 8.09
CA HIS A 118 14.80 10.41 7.25
C HIS A 118 14.84 11.21 5.95
N PRO A 119 16.02 11.59 5.45
CA PRO A 119 16.16 12.32 4.19
C PRO A 119 15.46 11.60 3.03
N VAL A 120 14.81 12.38 2.17
CA VAL A 120 14.21 11.87 0.94
C VAL A 120 15.19 12.00 -0.23
N GLU A 121 15.12 11.05 -1.17
CA GLU A 121 15.94 11.09 -2.37
C GLU A 121 15.26 11.95 -3.45
N ARG A 122 16.00 12.97 -3.95
CA ARG A 122 15.51 13.89 -5.00
C ARG A 122 16.46 14.00 -6.18
N GLY A 123 17.55 13.26 -6.16
CA GLY A 123 18.57 13.24 -7.21
C GLY A 123 18.32 12.16 -8.25
N ASP A 124 19.37 11.85 -9.00
CA ASP A 124 19.34 10.91 -10.12
C ASP A 124 19.09 9.45 -9.68
N ASP A 125 19.30 9.15 -8.41
CA ASP A 125 19.02 7.83 -7.82
C ASP A 125 17.52 7.59 -7.54
N GLN A 126 16.69 8.64 -7.64
CA GLN A 126 15.23 8.49 -7.44
C GLN A 126 14.54 8.04 -8.72
N ILE A 127 13.74 7.00 -8.62
CA ILE A 127 12.88 6.55 -9.72
C ILE A 127 11.72 7.55 -9.94
N GLU A 128 11.22 7.63 -11.17
CA GLU A 128 10.14 8.53 -11.57
C GLU A 128 8.91 8.43 -10.63
N TYR A 129 8.51 7.22 -10.29
CA TYR A 129 7.40 6.97 -9.36
C TYR A 129 7.64 7.61 -7.98
N GLY A 130 8.84 7.45 -7.42
CA GLY A 130 9.20 8.04 -6.13
C GLY A 130 9.25 9.57 -6.19
N MET A 131 9.78 10.12 -7.28
CA MET A 131 9.79 11.58 -7.51
C MET A 131 8.38 12.14 -7.59
N HIS A 132 7.47 11.50 -8.34
CA HIS A 132 6.07 11.94 -8.41
C HIS A 132 5.37 11.88 -7.06
N LYS A 133 5.62 10.83 -6.25
CA LYS A 133 5.08 10.78 -4.89
C LYS A 133 5.60 11.92 -4.01
N LEU A 134 6.88 12.28 -4.11
CA LEU A 134 7.45 13.44 -3.40
C LEU A 134 6.79 14.75 -3.81
N LEU A 135 6.61 14.98 -5.12
CA LEU A 135 5.94 16.18 -5.61
C LEU A 135 4.47 16.26 -5.14
N CYS A 136 3.78 15.14 -5.07
CA CYS A 136 2.44 15.07 -4.46
C CYS A 136 2.46 15.45 -2.97
N GLU A 137 3.45 14.96 -2.21
CA GLU A 137 3.60 15.30 -0.80
C GLU A 137 3.91 16.78 -0.59
N ASP A 138 4.79 17.36 -1.41
CA ASP A 138 5.14 18.79 -1.37
C ASP A 138 3.88 19.66 -1.54
N LEU A 139 3.03 19.35 -2.53
CA LEU A 139 1.76 20.05 -2.75
C LEU A 139 0.83 19.98 -1.53
N LEU A 140 0.76 18.82 -0.87
CA LEU A 140 -0.08 18.67 0.32
C LEU A 140 0.47 19.40 1.53
N VAL A 141 1.80 19.42 1.70
CA VAL A 141 2.48 20.21 2.75
C VAL A 141 2.26 21.70 2.53
N GLU A 142 2.41 22.18 1.30
CA GLU A 142 2.16 23.58 0.93
C GLU A 142 0.68 23.95 1.18
N ALA A 143 -0.27 23.15 0.68
CA ALA A 143 -1.70 23.39 0.88
C ALA A 143 -2.09 23.42 2.36
N HIS A 144 -1.47 22.55 3.18
CA HIS A 144 -1.67 22.57 4.62
C HIS A 144 -1.10 23.84 5.27
N ALA A 145 0.12 24.21 4.92
CA ALA A 145 0.80 25.39 5.49
C ALA A 145 0.10 26.70 5.13
N GLU A 146 -0.37 26.84 3.89
CA GLU A 146 -0.97 28.08 3.39
C GLU A 146 -2.46 28.23 3.73
N ARG A 147 -3.20 27.13 3.70
CA ARG A 147 -4.68 27.16 3.76
C ARG A 147 -5.26 26.26 4.85
N GLY A 148 -4.42 25.54 5.59
CA GLY A 148 -4.89 24.59 6.59
C GLY A 148 -5.56 23.36 5.97
N PHE A 149 -5.28 23.02 4.68
CA PHE A 149 -5.87 21.85 4.04
C PHE A 149 -5.56 20.60 4.86
N PRO A 150 -6.58 19.82 5.29
CA PRO A 150 -6.42 18.80 6.33
C PRO A 150 -5.86 17.49 5.75
N ALA A 151 -4.63 17.51 5.24
CA ALA A 151 -3.98 16.37 4.60
C ALA A 151 -3.09 15.58 5.56
N THR A 152 -3.11 14.26 5.41
CA THR A 152 -2.13 13.34 6.02
C THR A 152 -1.54 12.46 4.92
N THR A 153 -0.24 12.32 4.91
CA THR A 153 0.48 11.42 4.00
C THR A 153 0.77 10.09 4.70
N VAL A 154 0.50 8.99 4.02
CA VAL A 154 0.82 7.64 4.50
C VAL A 154 1.75 6.96 3.50
N ALA A 155 3.03 6.81 3.86
CA ALA A 155 4.06 6.17 3.05
C ALA A 155 4.04 4.65 3.26
N PHE A 156 3.54 3.92 2.28
CA PHE A 156 3.44 2.46 2.32
C PHE A 156 4.80 1.82 2.06
N ALA A 157 5.22 0.92 2.96
CA ALA A 157 6.24 -0.06 2.64
C ALA A 157 5.68 -1.14 1.68
N MET A 158 6.46 -2.16 1.36
CA MET A 158 5.99 -3.27 0.53
C MET A 158 4.74 -3.90 1.14
N VAL A 159 3.66 -3.97 0.36
CA VAL A 159 2.38 -4.55 0.76
C VAL A 159 2.27 -5.96 0.21
N TYR A 160 1.80 -6.88 1.03
CA TYR A 160 1.44 -8.23 0.60
C TYR A 160 0.05 -8.59 1.11
N GLY A 161 -0.54 -9.63 0.55
CA GLY A 161 -1.83 -10.11 1.00
C GLY A 161 -2.76 -10.55 -0.13
N PRO A 162 -3.98 -10.96 0.21
CA PRO A 162 -4.97 -11.42 -0.76
C PRO A 162 -5.20 -10.41 -1.87
N ARG A 163 -5.35 -10.94 -3.10
CA ARG A 163 -5.63 -10.14 -4.30
C ARG A 163 -4.55 -9.12 -4.67
N ASN A 164 -3.29 -9.37 -4.28
CA ASN A 164 -2.18 -8.58 -4.77
C ASN A 164 -2.12 -8.71 -6.30
N ILE A 165 -2.19 -7.55 -6.98
CA ILE A 165 -2.17 -7.45 -8.44
C ILE A 165 -0.78 -7.12 -8.99
N ILE A 166 0.18 -6.86 -8.10
CA ILE A 166 1.53 -6.49 -8.50
C ILE A 166 2.22 -7.72 -9.08
N PRO A 167 2.65 -7.69 -10.35
CA PRO A 167 3.30 -8.82 -10.98
C PRO A 167 4.57 -9.24 -10.24
N ASP A 168 4.90 -10.52 -10.34
CA ASP A 168 6.19 -11.08 -9.89
C ASP A 168 6.50 -10.92 -8.39
N ARG A 169 5.47 -10.61 -7.59
CA ARG A 169 5.56 -10.58 -6.13
C ARG A 169 5.46 -11.99 -5.54
N GLU A 170 4.93 -12.10 -4.33
CA GLU A 170 4.85 -13.34 -3.57
C GLU A 170 4.15 -14.51 -4.31
N GLN A 171 3.19 -14.23 -5.20
CA GLN A 171 2.49 -15.29 -5.95
C GLN A 171 3.45 -16.10 -6.83
N ARG A 172 4.42 -15.43 -7.48
CA ARG A 172 5.43 -16.10 -8.29
C ARG A 172 6.34 -16.97 -7.42
N MET A 173 6.74 -16.47 -6.26
CA MET A 173 7.52 -17.25 -5.29
C MET A 173 6.73 -18.48 -4.81
N PHE A 174 5.45 -18.32 -4.46
CA PHE A 174 4.58 -19.44 -4.06
C PHE A 174 4.50 -20.50 -5.16
N ALA A 175 4.23 -20.09 -6.39
CA ALA A 175 4.15 -21.01 -7.53
C ALA A 175 5.47 -21.76 -7.77
N ARG A 176 6.62 -21.10 -7.61
CA ARG A 176 7.93 -21.75 -7.74
C ARG A 176 8.19 -22.75 -6.61
N LEU A 177 7.93 -22.36 -5.38
CA LEU A 177 8.10 -23.23 -4.20
C LEU A 177 7.22 -24.51 -4.31
N GLU A 178 5.95 -24.35 -4.69
CA GLU A 178 5.04 -25.51 -4.86
C GLU A 178 5.42 -26.41 -6.02
N ALA A 179 6.02 -25.86 -7.07
CA ALA A 179 6.50 -26.62 -8.21
C ALA A 179 7.90 -27.23 -7.99
N GLY A 180 8.52 -27.03 -6.80
CA GLY A 180 9.88 -27.48 -6.51
C GLY A 180 10.93 -26.80 -7.40
N ARG A 181 10.65 -25.60 -7.90
CA ARG A 181 11.57 -24.85 -8.77
C ARG A 181 12.50 -23.99 -7.91
N PRO A 182 13.73 -23.73 -8.38
CA PRO A 182 14.65 -22.86 -7.67
C PRO A 182 14.08 -21.48 -7.39
N VAL A 183 14.27 -20.96 -6.17
CA VAL A 183 13.99 -19.57 -5.80
C VAL A 183 15.33 -18.82 -5.73
N LEU A 184 15.43 -17.72 -6.47
CA LEU A 184 16.63 -16.90 -6.51
C LEU A 184 16.62 -15.93 -5.33
N VAL A 185 17.75 -15.88 -4.62
CA VAL A 185 17.96 -14.96 -3.48
C VAL A 185 19.17 -14.07 -3.80
N PRO A 186 18.99 -12.73 -3.80
CA PRO A 186 20.09 -11.81 -4.10
C PRO A 186 21.18 -11.84 -3.04
N GLY A 187 22.45 -11.71 -3.48
CA GLY A 187 23.61 -11.64 -2.59
C GLY A 187 23.71 -12.89 -1.71
N ASP A 188 23.85 -12.69 -0.42
CA ASP A 188 23.84 -13.72 0.62
C ASP A 188 22.49 -13.91 1.31
N GLY A 189 21.48 -13.15 0.86
CA GLY A 189 20.12 -13.20 1.42
C GLY A 189 19.97 -12.50 2.78
N THR A 190 20.93 -11.70 3.20
CA THR A 190 20.89 -10.99 4.50
C THR A 190 20.25 -9.61 4.41
N THR A 191 19.92 -9.12 3.21
CA THR A 191 19.22 -7.85 3.04
C THR A 191 17.93 -7.85 3.85
N VAL A 192 17.78 -6.81 4.68
CA VAL A 192 16.66 -6.67 5.61
C VAL A 192 15.51 -5.90 4.96
N GLY A 193 14.30 -6.38 5.15
CA GLY A 193 13.09 -5.73 4.69
C GLY A 193 11.94 -5.77 5.69
N GLN A 194 10.93 -4.98 5.43
CA GLN A 194 9.64 -5.00 6.12
C GLN A 194 8.50 -5.04 5.12
N VAL A 195 7.44 -5.75 5.47
CA VAL A 195 6.21 -5.82 4.67
C VAL A 195 4.99 -5.58 5.55
N GLY A 196 3.99 -4.92 4.99
CA GLY A 196 2.69 -4.74 5.64
C GLY A 196 1.62 -5.65 5.03
N HIS A 197 0.80 -6.29 5.86
CA HIS A 197 -0.36 -7.03 5.35
C HIS A 197 -1.47 -6.07 4.96
N VAL A 198 -2.06 -6.25 3.79
CA VAL A 198 -3.04 -5.35 3.20
C VAL A 198 -4.23 -5.03 4.12
N GLU A 199 -4.71 -6.00 4.89
CA GLU A 199 -5.81 -5.76 5.84
C GLU A 199 -5.36 -4.97 7.07
N ASP A 200 -4.12 -5.13 7.54
CA ASP A 200 -3.59 -4.33 8.65
C ASP A 200 -3.39 -2.88 8.22
N GLN A 201 -2.97 -2.68 6.97
CA GLN A 201 -2.86 -1.35 6.38
C GLN A 201 -4.24 -0.68 6.22
N ALA A 202 -5.26 -1.43 5.80
CA ALA A 202 -6.63 -0.93 5.73
C ALA A 202 -7.16 -0.46 7.09
N ARG A 203 -6.88 -1.22 8.16
CA ARG A 203 -7.22 -0.81 9.54
C ARG A 203 -6.47 0.45 9.99
N ALA A 204 -5.20 0.58 9.61
CA ALA A 204 -4.41 1.76 9.93
C ALA A 204 -4.96 3.01 9.23
N LEU A 205 -5.35 2.87 7.94
CA LEU A 205 -5.97 3.95 7.19
C LEU A 205 -7.33 4.37 7.77
N GLU A 206 -8.14 3.42 8.25
CA GLU A 206 -9.38 3.74 8.96
C GLU A 206 -9.06 4.45 10.29
N ALA A 207 -8.10 3.96 11.05
CA ALA A 207 -7.77 4.48 12.37
C ALA A 207 -7.20 5.91 12.35
N VAL A 208 -6.56 6.36 11.25
CA VAL A 208 -6.05 7.74 11.13
C VAL A 208 -7.12 8.76 10.75
N MET A 209 -8.29 8.31 10.29
CA MET A 209 -9.34 9.19 9.79
C MET A 209 -9.85 10.19 10.84
N GLY A 210 -9.82 11.47 10.46
CA GLY A 210 -10.37 12.54 11.30
C GLY A 210 -9.54 12.84 12.54
N ILE A 211 -8.25 12.51 12.58
CA ILE A 211 -7.33 12.85 13.67
C ILE A 211 -6.59 14.15 13.33
N PRO A 212 -6.94 15.31 13.93
CA PRO A 212 -6.33 16.60 13.57
C PRO A 212 -4.82 16.64 13.82
N ALA A 213 -4.32 15.89 14.81
CA ALA A 213 -2.89 15.82 15.10
C ALA A 213 -2.05 15.16 13.97
N SER A 214 -2.69 14.51 13.00
CA SER A 214 -2.03 13.92 11.84
C SER A 214 -1.92 14.88 10.64
N PHE A 215 -2.63 16.01 10.67
CA PHE A 215 -2.63 16.94 9.54
C PHE A 215 -1.27 17.58 9.33
N GLY A 216 -0.87 17.70 8.08
CA GLY A 216 0.44 18.19 7.66
C GLY A 216 1.60 17.22 7.92
N ARG A 217 1.32 15.96 8.27
CA ARG A 217 2.34 14.98 8.62
C ARG A 217 2.39 13.79 7.66
N ARG A 218 3.58 13.18 7.60
CA ARG A 218 3.83 11.87 6.98
C ARG A 218 3.90 10.80 8.05
N TYR A 219 3.42 9.60 7.73
CA TYR A 219 3.56 8.40 8.54
C TYR A 219 3.99 7.22 7.70
N ASN A 220 4.97 6.44 8.17
CA ASN A 220 5.36 5.19 7.55
C ASN A 220 4.37 4.08 7.95
N LEU A 221 3.88 3.35 6.96
CA LEU A 221 2.95 2.25 7.16
C LEU A 221 3.56 0.93 6.73
N THR A 222 3.96 0.12 7.72
CA THR A 222 4.59 -1.16 7.53
C THR A 222 4.20 -2.16 8.62
N GLY A 223 4.68 -3.40 8.55
CA GLY A 223 4.57 -4.39 9.63
C GLY A 223 5.67 -4.19 10.67
N ARG A 224 5.48 -4.72 11.87
CA ARG A 224 6.48 -4.66 12.97
C ARG A 224 7.69 -5.56 12.74
N GLY A 225 7.48 -6.66 12.04
CA GLY A 225 8.52 -7.67 11.87
C GLY A 225 9.48 -7.32 10.76
N TYR A 226 10.76 -7.55 11.02
CA TYR A 226 11.80 -7.54 10.00
C TYR A 226 12.01 -8.96 9.48
N PHE A 227 12.40 -9.07 8.23
CA PHE A 227 12.84 -10.33 7.65
C PHE A 227 14.10 -10.07 6.82
N THR A 228 14.88 -11.12 6.59
CA THR A 228 15.89 -11.12 5.54
C THR A 228 15.29 -11.76 4.28
N ASP A 229 15.86 -11.49 3.12
CA ASP A 229 15.39 -12.12 1.87
C ASP A 229 15.36 -13.65 1.99
N LEU A 230 16.41 -14.23 2.55
CA LEU A 230 16.47 -15.66 2.85
C LEU A 230 15.40 -16.10 3.86
N GLY A 231 15.19 -15.31 4.91
CA GLY A 231 14.18 -15.56 5.93
C GLY A 231 12.77 -15.54 5.36
N TYR A 232 12.48 -14.63 4.42
CA TYR A 232 11.19 -14.53 3.74
C TYR A 232 10.87 -15.79 2.93
N VAL A 233 11.85 -16.27 2.13
CA VAL A 233 11.70 -17.51 1.34
C VAL A 233 11.51 -18.72 2.26
N ARG A 234 12.33 -18.87 3.30
CA ARG A 234 12.24 -20.02 4.24
C ARG A 234 10.91 -20.04 4.98
N THR A 235 10.47 -18.91 5.52
CA THR A 235 9.18 -18.82 6.21
C THR A 235 8.02 -19.14 5.27
N THR A 236 8.08 -18.67 4.03
CA THR A 236 7.07 -18.99 3.02
C THR A 236 7.05 -20.48 2.71
N ALA A 237 8.20 -21.11 2.50
CA ALA A 237 8.32 -22.54 2.25
C ALA A 237 7.79 -23.37 3.43
N GLU A 238 8.10 -22.98 4.68
CA GLU A 238 7.58 -23.60 5.89
C GLU A 238 6.05 -23.56 5.94
N VAL A 239 5.44 -22.40 5.63
CA VAL A 239 3.98 -22.26 5.59
C VAL A 239 3.33 -23.13 4.50
N LEU A 240 4.02 -23.28 3.37
CA LEU A 240 3.57 -24.13 2.27
C LEU A 240 3.82 -25.62 2.53
N GLY A 241 4.64 -25.97 3.54
CA GLY A 241 5.03 -27.34 3.84
C GLY A 241 5.95 -27.95 2.77
N VAL A 242 6.81 -27.16 2.16
CA VAL A 242 7.74 -27.58 1.10
C VAL A 242 9.18 -27.27 1.49
N GLU A 243 10.13 -28.07 0.99
CA GLU A 243 11.56 -27.77 1.09
C GLU A 243 11.99 -26.89 -0.08
N PRO A 244 12.57 -25.68 0.17
CA PRO A 244 12.92 -24.77 -0.91
C PRO A 244 14.27 -25.11 -1.56
N ASP A 245 14.33 -25.17 -2.89
CA ASP A 245 15.60 -25.10 -3.63
C ASP A 245 16.04 -23.62 -3.76
N ILE A 246 16.92 -23.18 -2.87
CA ILE A 246 17.40 -21.79 -2.83
C ILE A 246 18.71 -21.66 -3.60
N ARG A 247 18.76 -20.67 -4.51
CA ARG A 247 19.96 -20.33 -5.29
C ARG A 247 20.36 -18.89 -5.04
N PHE A 248 21.55 -18.69 -4.49
CA PHE A 248 22.09 -17.35 -4.30
C PHE A 248 22.68 -16.84 -5.62
N ILE A 249 22.38 -15.59 -5.94
CA ILE A 249 22.88 -14.93 -7.16
C ILE A 249 23.40 -13.53 -6.81
N PRO A 250 24.46 -13.03 -7.52
CA PRO A 250 24.90 -11.66 -7.31
C PRO A 250 23.76 -10.66 -7.48
N ALA A 251 23.71 -9.62 -6.64
CA ALA A 251 22.65 -8.60 -6.70
C ALA A 251 22.57 -7.94 -8.09
N ALA A 252 23.72 -7.61 -8.69
CA ALA A 252 23.79 -7.05 -10.03
C ALA A 252 23.15 -7.95 -11.12
N PHE A 253 23.15 -9.26 -10.92
CA PHE A 253 22.50 -10.19 -11.84
C PHE A 253 20.98 -10.10 -11.78
N MET A 254 20.41 -9.72 -10.63
CA MET A 254 18.97 -9.46 -10.49
C MET A 254 18.53 -8.26 -11.33
N GLU A 255 19.36 -7.20 -11.38
CA GLU A 255 19.09 -6.03 -12.19
C GLU A 255 19.02 -6.42 -13.68
N ASP A 256 19.99 -7.22 -14.14
CA ASP A 256 20.00 -7.74 -15.53
C ASP A 256 18.76 -8.59 -15.86
N LEU A 257 18.27 -9.37 -14.90
CA LEU A 257 17.04 -10.15 -15.05
C LEU A 257 15.79 -9.26 -15.11
N TRP A 258 15.72 -8.22 -14.28
CA TRP A 258 14.58 -7.30 -14.25
C TRP A 258 14.51 -6.42 -15.50
N ASP A 259 15.67 -5.99 -15.98
CA ASP A 259 15.76 -5.21 -17.21
C ASP A 259 15.59 -6.05 -18.49
N GLY A 260 15.37 -7.37 -18.32
CA GLY A 260 15.21 -8.30 -19.44
C GLY A 260 16.49 -8.53 -20.25
N ARG A 261 17.66 -8.13 -19.71
CA ARG A 261 18.96 -8.38 -20.33
C ARG A 261 19.37 -9.84 -20.27
N ILE A 262 18.82 -10.57 -19.32
CA ILE A 262 19.00 -12.02 -19.15
C ILE A 262 17.63 -12.67 -19.12
N GLU A 263 17.36 -13.58 -20.05
CA GLU A 263 16.17 -14.42 -19.97
C GLU A 263 16.41 -15.55 -18.95
N PHE A 264 15.67 -15.53 -17.86
CA PHE A 264 15.59 -16.69 -17.01
C PHE A 264 14.64 -17.69 -17.65
N GLU A 265 15.17 -18.84 -18.10
CA GLU A 265 14.35 -19.90 -18.71
C GLU A 265 13.21 -20.30 -17.80
N SER A 266 12.07 -19.72 -18.03
CA SER A 266 10.78 -20.17 -17.50
C SER A 266 10.24 -21.27 -18.43
N GLY A 267 11.04 -22.31 -18.67
CA GLY A 267 10.65 -23.51 -19.42
C GLY A 267 9.52 -23.31 -20.44
N GLY A 268 9.78 -22.57 -21.52
CA GLY A 268 9.01 -22.62 -22.77
C GLY A 268 7.50 -22.31 -22.71
N GLN A 269 6.96 -21.78 -21.63
CA GLN A 269 5.56 -21.37 -21.59
C GLN A 269 5.48 -19.85 -21.47
N SER A 270 4.96 -19.23 -22.53
CA SER A 270 4.36 -17.89 -22.49
C SER A 270 3.63 -17.69 -21.16
N ARG A 271 3.91 -16.54 -20.50
CA ARG A 271 3.33 -16.11 -19.22
C ARG A 271 1.99 -16.80 -18.98
N PRO A 272 1.86 -17.76 -18.08
CA PRO A 272 0.53 -18.25 -17.76
C PRO A 272 -0.20 -17.04 -17.18
N ASN A 273 -1.30 -16.64 -17.81
CA ASN A 273 -2.35 -15.88 -17.17
C ASN A 273 -2.82 -16.75 -16.00
N ILE A 274 -2.08 -16.73 -14.91
CA ILE A 274 -2.58 -17.24 -13.64
C ILE A 274 -3.70 -16.29 -13.31
N ASP A 275 -4.92 -16.78 -13.42
CA ASP A 275 -6.11 -16.08 -12.97
C ASP A 275 -5.96 -15.85 -11.46
N ILE A 276 -5.37 -14.71 -11.11
CA ILE A 276 -5.05 -14.30 -9.74
C ILE A 276 -6.33 -14.10 -8.93
N ARG A 277 -7.49 -14.15 -9.61
CA ARG A 277 -8.75 -13.70 -9.04
C ARG A 277 -9.31 -14.57 -7.93
N THR A 278 -8.93 -15.85 -7.77
CA THR A 278 -9.79 -16.68 -6.93
C THR A 278 -9.22 -17.98 -6.38
N SER A 279 -7.98 -18.12 -6.00
CA SER A 279 -7.77 -19.30 -5.19
C SER A 279 -7.95 -18.97 -3.70
N GLU A 280 -9.06 -19.43 -3.10
CA GLU A 280 -9.21 -19.52 -1.63
C GLU A 280 -7.95 -20.11 -0.97
N LYS A 281 -7.25 -20.96 -1.68
CA LYS A 281 -5.99 -21.57 -1.28
C LYS A 281 -4.86 -20.53 -1.15
N ALA A 282 -4.75 -19.54 -2.07
CA ALA A 282 -3.79 -18.45 -1.96
C ALA A 282 -4.13 -17.52 -0.78
N ALA A 283 -5.40 -17.20 -0.59
CA ALA A 283 -5.85 -16.37 0.53
C ALA A 283 -5.57 -17.04 1.89
N ARG A 284 -5.84 -18.34 2.02
CA ARG A 284 -5.52 -19.13 3.23
C ARG A 284 -4.02 -19.19 3.51
N ARG A 285 -3.19 -19.30 2.47
CA ARG A 285 -1.72 -19.29 2.58
C ARG A 285 -1.19 -17.96 3.06
N GLN A 286 -1.69 -16.87 2.49
CA GLN A 286 -1.32 -15.52 2.91
C GLN A 286 -1.75 -15.21 4.34
N ALA A 287 -2.92 -15.70 4.77
CA ALA A 287 -3.35 -15.61 6.16
C ALA A 287 -2.44 -16.41 7.11
N ALA A 288 -1.96 -17.58 6.70
CA ALA A 288 -1.03 -18.40 7.48
C ALA A 288 0.36 -17.72 7.59
N ILE A 289 0.84 -17.10 6.51
CA ILE A 289 2.06 -16.28 6.51
C ILE A 289 1.91 -15.10 7.48
N ARG A 290 0.77 -14.42 7.47
CA ARG A 290 0.46 -13.36 8.43
C ARG A 290 0.62 -13.80 9.88
N HIS A 291 0.13 -14.96 10.24
CA HIS A 291 0.25 -15.52 11.60
C HIS A 291 1.70 -15.77 12.02
N ARG A 292 2.54 -16.23 11.11
CA ARG A 292 3.96 -16.52 11.40
C ARG A 292 4.80 -15.26 11.56
N PHE A 293 4.59 -14.25 10.72
CA PHE A 293 5.35 -13.00 10.79
C PHE A 293 4.84 -12.04 11.88
N ARG A 294 3.71 -12.32 12.56
CA ARG A 294 3.10 -11.44 13.58
C ARG A 294 3.18 -9.98 13.18
N PHE A 295 2.72 -9.67 11.98
CA PHE A 295 2.73 -8.32 11.45
C PHE A 295 1.73 -7.45 12.18
N THR A 296 2.21 -6.36 12.68
CA THR A 296 1.42 -5.36 13.34
C THR A 296 1.91 -4.00 12.90
N SER A 297 1.07 -3.29 12.14
CA SER A 297 1.35 -1.88 11.82
C SER A 297 1.25 -1.03 13.08
N VAL A 298 2.06 0.01 13.17
CA VAL A 298 2.14 0.87 14.35
C VAL A 298 1.51 2.21 14.06
N ILE A 299 0.42 2.54 14.74
CA ILE A 299 -0.05 3.93 14.91
C ILE A 299 0.28 4.32 16.37
N PRO A 300 1.11 5.32 16.60
CA PRO A 300 1.39 5.73 17.95
C PRO A 300 0.30 6.65 18.52
N ARG A 301 0.06 6.51 19.76
CA ARG A 301 -0.43 7.43 20.82
C ARG A 301 -1.12 8.75 20.41
N LEU A 302 -1.79 8.85 19.27
CA LEU A 302 -2.51 10.07 18.88
C LEU A 302 -3.90 10.21 19.52
N ALA A 303 -4.41 9.16 20.18
CA ALA A 303 -5.64 9.25 20.95
C ALA A 303 -5.54 8.43 22.24
N PRO A 304 -5.83 9.03 23.40
CA PRO A 304 -5.81 8.34 24.71
C PRO A 304 -6.79 7.18 24.81
N ASN A 305 -7.74 7.06 23.87
CA ASN A 305 -8.82 6.08 23.91
C ASN A 305 -8.64 4.88 22.95
N ILE A 306 -7.50 4.76 22.28
CA ILE A 306 -7.20 3.60 21.40
C ILE A 306 -6.82 2.34 22.21
N HIS A 307 -6.96 2.34 23.53
CA HIS A 307 -6.68 1.20 24.40
C HIS A 307 -7.52 -0.07 24.14
N ARG A 308 -8.52 -0.02 23.24
CA ARG A 308 -9.35 -1.19 22.86
C ARG A 308 -8.91 -1.90 21.58
N TRP A 309 -7.94 -1.38 20.86
CA TRP A 309 -7.45 -2.02 19.65
C TRP A 309 -6.30 -2.96 19.99
N ASN A 310 -6.50 -4.20 19.66
CA ASN A 310 -5.56 -5.29 19.79
C ASN A 310 -4.13 -4.78 19.48
N ARG A 311 -3.17 -5.06 20.34
CA ARG A 311 -1.76 -4.58 20.42
C ARG A 311 -0.92 -4.73 19.14
N ASN A 312 -1.51 -4.56 17.99
CA ASN A 312 -1.01 -5.05 16.71
C ASN A 312 -0.84 -4.00 15.62
N VAL A 313 -1.06 -2.71 15.87
CA VAL A 313 -0.82 -1.63 14.90
C VAL A 313 0.23 -0.67 15.48
N VAL A 314 1.36 -0.51 14.81
CA VAL A 314 2.46 0.37 15.24
C VAL A 314 2.76 1.36 14.12
N PHE A 315 2.64 2.67 14.38
CA PHE A 315 3.36 3.72 13.66
C PHE A 315 4.63 4.01 14.45
N SER A 316 5.75 4.28 13.81
CA SER A 316 6.94 4.83 14.47
C SER A 316 6.72 6.32 14.71
N ILE A 317 6.90 6.77 15.95
CA ILE A 317 7.13 8.18 16.28
C ILE A 317 8.32 8.21 17.22
N ASP A 318 9.28 9.02 16.97
CA ASP A 318 10.12 9.67 17.92
C ASP A 318 9.52 11.03 18.34
#